data_89508696599453dce8e939c895187dd0
#
_entry.id   89508696599453dce8e939c895187dd0
#
_cell.length_a   1.000
_cell.length_b   1.000
_cell.length_c   1.000
_cell.angle_alpha   90.00
_cell.angle_beta   90.00
_cell.angle_gamma   90.00
#
_symmetry.space_group_name_H-M   'P 1'
#
loop_
_entity.id
_entity.type
_entity.pdbx_description
1 polymer ?
#
loop_
_entity_poly.entity_id
_entity_poly.type
_entity_poly.pdbx_seq_one_letter_code
_entity_poly.pdbx_strand_id
1 'polypeptide(L)'
;DATYATLKEFPNRQLLGEDVIWNGNDEIGYHSSHRILSKGTHLGDGFYGKPSGKDIYYRVIADCACKENQVYDEWIVRDQGAMVRQIGYSPKEFAKKIIKSEGGILTASKLFDSETDKSSNYEAERYKKGSKAEKYTEILKNIFNNSYKFEGYDRAANIFWPGNVISHGREGIKEKWISLKSIFSNIKFTIEHVGFLEEAGQNPRVSV
;
A
#
# COMPACT_ATOMS: atom_id res chain seq x y z
N ASP A 1 16.63 3.33 13.38
CA ASP A 1 15.43 2.51 13.21
C ASP A 1 14.24 3.41 12.87
N ALA A 2 13.57 3.11 11.74
CA ALA A 2 12.47 3.91 11.19
C ALA A 2 11.26 3.99 12.14
N THR A 3 11.03 2.94 12.92
CA THR A 3 9.93 2.88 13.89
C THR A 3 10.14 3.90 15.01
N TYR A 4 11.33 3.96 15.58
CA TYR A 4 11.65 4.94 16.62
C TYR A 4 11.62 6.38 16.10
N ALA A 5 12.10 6.61 14.88
CA ALA A 5 11.99 7.93 14.24
C ALA A 5 10.53 8.37 14.11
N THR A 6 9.65 7.46 13.67
CA THR A 6 8.21 7.76 13.57
C THR A 6 7.57 8.00 14.94
N LEU A 7 7.94 7.24 15.97
CA LEU A 7 7.42 7.44 17.32
C LEU A 7 7.91 8.75 17.96
N LYS A 8 9.09 9.23 17.59
CA LYS A 8 9.56 10.55 18.01
C LYS A 8 8.70 11.68 17.49
N GLU A 9 8.27 11.59 16.21
CA GLU A 9 7.43 12.62 15.59
C GLU A 9 5.95 12.49 15.99
N PHE A 10 5.49 11.24 16.17
CA PHE A 10 4.10 10.89 16.51
C PHE A 10 4.05 10.00 17.75
N PRO A 11 4.34 10.54 18.95
CA PRO A 11 4.49 9.73 20.17
C PRO A 11 3.20 9.05 20.61
N ASN A 12 2.04 9.57 20.21
CA ASN A 12 0.71 9.00 20.48
C ASN A 12 0.17 8.17 19.32
N ARG A 13 1.05 7.71 18.40
CA ARG A 13 0.63 6.92 17.24
C ARG A 13 -0.12 5.66 17.66
N GLN A 14 -1.24 5.43 16.98
CA GLN A 14 -2.03 4.21 17.06
C GLN A 14 -2.01 3.50 15.71
N LEU A 15 -1.93 2.18 15.75
CA LEU A 15 -2.03 1.31 14.58
C LEU A 15 -3.27 0.43 14.77
N LEU A 16 -4.28 0.69 13.96
CA LEU A 16 -5.57 -0.02 14.01
C LEU A 16 -5.63 -0.97 12.82
N GLY A 17 -5.56 -2.28 13.07
CA GLY A 17 -5.71 -3.29 12.03
C GLY A 17 -7.13 -3.26 11.48
N GLU A 18 -7.27 -2.98 10.17
CA GLU A 18 -8.57 -3.05 9.49
C GLU A 18 -8.80 -4.42 8.89
N ASP A 19 -7.74 -5.08 8.42
CA ASP A 19 -7.79 -6.44 7.88
C ASP A 19 -6.41 -7.10 7.89
N VAL A 20 -6.39 -8.43 7.99
CA VAL A 20 -5.19 -9.26 7.86
C VAL A 20 -5.53 -10.45 6.96
N ILE A 21 -4.77 -10.60 5.90
CA ILE A 21 -4.87 -11.72 4.96
C ILE A 21 -3.57 -12.49 5.01
N TRP A 22 -3.64 -13.79 5.29
CA TRP A 22 -2.46 -14.62 5.37
C TRP A 22 -2.65 -15.95 4.67
N ASN A 23 -1.57 -16.52 4.19
CA ASN A 23 -1.51 -17.84 3.60
C ASN A 23 -0.11 -18.45 3.77
N GLY A 24 -0.01 -19.74 3.57
CA GLY A 24 1.24 -20.49 3.73
C GLY A 24 1.09 -21.65 4.71
N ASN A 25 2.21 -22.24 5.06
CA ASN A 25 2.32 -23.32 6.05
C ASN A 25 3.76 -23.35 6.62
N ASP A 26 4.01 -24.24 7.59
CA ASP A 26 5.30 -24.31 8.27
C ASP A 26 6.45 -24.75 7.33
N GLU A 27 6.15 -25.48 6.25
CA GLU A 27 7.18 -25.96 5.31
C GLU A 27 7.72 -24.83 4.42
N ILE A 28 6.81 -24.07 3.79
CA ILE A 28 7.18 -23.01 2.84
C ILE A 28 7.26 -21.62 3.46
N GLY A 29 6.80 -21.49 4.73
CA GLY A 29 6.65 -20.20 5.41
C GLY A 29 5.27 -19.58 5.17
N TYR A 30 5.05 -18.44 5.78
CA TYR A 30 3.81 -17.69 5.73
C TYR A 30 4.02 -16.34 5.06
N HIS A 31 3.00 -15.87 4.39
CA HIS A 31 2.87 -14.50 3.93
C HIS A 31 1.65 -13.87 4.59
N SER A 32 1.79 -12.64 5.06
CA SER A 32 0.76 -11.91 5.79
C SER A 32 0.67 -10.48 5.30
N SER A 33 -0.49 -10.10 4.80
CA SER A 33 -0.77 -8.76 4.29
C SER A 33 -1.72 -8.04 5.26
N HIS A 34 -1.30 -6.88 5.73
CA HIS A 34 -2.00 -6.10 6.75
C HIS A 34 -2.48 -4.78 6.18
N ARG A 35 -3.78 -4.51 6.25
CA ARG A 35 -4.31 -3.17 6.04
C ARG A 35 -4.50 -2.50 7.39
N ILE A 36 -3.82 -1.38 7.56
CA ILE A 36 -3.72 -0.69 8.85
C ILE A 36 -4.16 0.77 8.68
N LEU A 37 -5.03 1.24 9.57
CA LEU A 37 -5.29 2.66 9.76
C LEU A 37 -4.38 3.20 10.86
N SER A 38 -3.46 4.06 10.51
CA SER A 38 -2.59 4.75 11.45
C SER A 38 -3.18 6.12 11.81
N LYS A 39 -3.14 6.47 13.08
CA LYS A 39 -3.56 7.77 13.62
C LYS A 39 -2.50 8.31 14.56
N GLY A 40 -2.40 9.63 14.68
CA GLY A 40 -1.52 10.28 15.63
C GLY A 40 -1.56 11.79 15.50
N THR A 41 -0.86 12.47 16.41
CA THR A 41 -0.68 13.93 16.37
C THR A 41 0.80 14.25 16.11
N HIS A 42 1.09 15.16 15.20
CA HIS A 42 2.46 15.57 14.90
C HIS A 42 3.01 16.48 16.01
N LEU A 43 3.66 15.87 17.00
CA LEU A 43 4.13 16.52 18.23
C LEU A 43 5.66 16.61 18.32
N GLY A 44 6.40 15.87 17.52
CA GLY A 44 7.87 15.84 17.52
C GLY A 44 8.49 16.45 16.28
N ASP A 45 9.73 16.86 16.39
CA ASP A 45 10.57 17.32 15.28
C ASP A 45 11.22 16.12 14.59
N GLY A 46 11.19 16.10 13.26
CA GLY A 46 11.77 15.00 12.50
C GLY A 46 11.66 15.17 10.99
N PHE A 47 11.37 14.08 10.28
CA PHE A 47 11.31 14.05 8.82
C PHE A 47 10.30 15.06 8.25
N TYR A 48 9.13 15.19 8.90
CA TYR A 48 8.09 16.13 8.47
C TYR A 48 8.33 17.57 8.94
N GLY A 49 9.37 17.82 9.72
CA GLY A 49 9.78 19.14 10.19
C GLY A 49 9.36 19.42 11.63
N LYS A 50 9.13 20.71 11.95
CA LYS A 50 8.71 21.14 13.27
C LYS A 50 7.32 20.65 13.61
N PRO A 51 7.03 20.35 14.90
CA PRO A 51 5.70 19.93 15.33
C PRO A 51 4.62 20.90 14.85
N SER A 52 3.60 20.36 14.19
CA SER A 52 2.46 21.18 13.74
C SER A 52 1.29 21.17 14.71
N GLY A 53 1.28 20.23 15.68
CA GLY A 53 0.16 19.99 16.57
C GLY A 53 -1.08 19.41 15.89
N LYS A 54 -0.98 19.05 14.62
CA LYS A 54 -2.12 18.56 13.84
C LYS A 54 -2.29 17.05 13.96
N ASP A 55 -3.52 16.63 14.03
CA ASP A 55 -3.89 15.24 13.96
C ASP A 55 -3.78 14.74 12.52
N ILE A 56 -3.30 13.52 12.38
CA ILE A 56 -3.21 12.81 11.10
C ILE A 56 -3.84 11.44 11.19
N TYR A 57 -4.34 10.98 10.07
CA TYR A 57 -4.70 9.58 9.86
C TYR A 57 -4.38 9.18 8.41
N TYR A 58 -3.88 7.98 8.22
CA TYR A 58 -3.49 7.48 6.91
C TYR A 58 -3.48 5.96 6.90
N ARG A 59 -3.64 5.38 5.72
CA ARG A 59 -3.53 3.93 5.57
C ARG A 59 -2.12 3.48 5.28
N VAL A 60 -1.84 2.29 5.76
CA VAL A 60 -0.61 1.56 5.53
C VAL A 60 -0.99 0.16 5.04
N ILE A 61 -0.29 -0.33 4.03
CA ILE A 61 -0.26 -1.74 3.70
C ILE A 61 1.12 -2.25 4.08
N ALA A 62 1.16 -3.32 4.86
CA ALA A 62 2.38 -4.01 5.24
C ALA A 62 2.27 -5.47 4.82
N ASP A 63 3.16 -5.90 3.94
CA ASP A 63 3.28 -7.29 3.51
C ASP A 63 4.50 -7.91 4.19
N CYS A 64 4.31 -9.00 4.90
CA CYS A 64 5.33 -9.67 5.68
C CYS A 64 5.54 -11.10 5.22
N ALA A 65 6.80 -11.48 4.99
CA ALA A 65 7.20 -12.86 4.84
C ALA A 65 7.71 -13.40 6.17
N CYS A 66 7.13 -14.51 6.60
CA CYS A 66 7.38 -15.09 7.93
C CYS A 66 7.80 -16.54 7.81
N LYS A 67 8.82 -16.94 8.55
CA LYS A 67 9.22 -18.33 8.72
C LYS A 67 9.86 -18.51 10.10
N GLU A 68 9.66 -19.68 10.72
CA GLU A 68 10.26 -20.00 12.04
C GLU A 68 9.97 -18.93 13.11
N ASN A 69 8.73 -18.43 13.16
CA ASN A 69 8.29 -17.36 14.06
C ASN A 69 9.03 -16.01 13.88
N GLN A 70 9.63 -15.78 12.73
CA GLN A 70 10.31 -14.53 12.42
C GLN A 70 9.76 -13.92 11.14
N VAL A 71 9.60 -12.60 11.14
CA VAL A 71 9.45 -11.81 9.90
C VAL A 71 10.86 -11.64 9.35
N TYR A 72 11.14 -12.21 8.19
CA TYR A 72 12.44 -12.10 7.54
C TYR A 72 12.48 -11.10 6.39
N ASP A 73 11.29 -10.68 5.93
CA ASP A 73 11.16 -9.64 4.93
C ASP A 73 9.84 -8.90 5.10
N GLU A 74 9.84 -7.57 4.85
CA GLU A 74 8.66 -6.72 5.03
C GLU A 74 8.66 -5.57 4.02
N TRP A 75 7.55 -5.41 3.31
CA TRP A 75 7.26 -4.25 2.47
C TRP A 75 6.18 -3.39 3.10
N ILE A 76 6.47 -2.11 3.23
CA ILE A 76 5.53 -1.15 3.81
C ILE A 76 5.25 -0.03 2.82
N VAL A 77 3.99 0.10 2.42
CA VAL A 77 3.48 1.24 1.65
C VAL A 77 2.66 2.13 2.55
N ARG A 78 3.08 3.38 2.72
CA ARG A 78 2.41 4.39 3.55
C ARG A 78 1.87 5.51 2.69
N ASP A 79 0.65 5.99 2.99
CA ASP A 79 0.11 7.18 2.33
C ASP A 79 0.75 8.46 2.88
N GLN A 80 2.02 8.67 2.52
CA GLN A 80 2.78 9.87 2.92
C GLN A 80 2.16 11.14 2.36
N GLY A 81 1.51 11.07 1.19
CA GLY A 81 0.82 12.21 0.61
C GLY A 81 -0.33 12.70 1.48
N ALA A 82 -1.09 11.80 2.10
CA ALA A 82 -2.12 12.16 3.07
C ALA A 82 -1.54 12.81 4.31
N MET A 83 -0.46 12.25 4.87
CA MET A 83 0.22 12.79 6.05
C MET A 83 0.69 14.23 5.80
N VAL A 84 1.42 14.44 4.70
CA VAL A 84 1.99 15.74 4.33
C VAL A 84 0.90 16.82 4.20
N ARG A 85 -0.23 16.49 3.54
CA ARG A 85 -1.35 17.44 3.41
C ARG A 85 -1.97 17.77 4.75
N GLN A 86 -2.19 16.79 5.62
CA GLN A 86 -2.81 17.00 6.92
C GLN A 86 -1.93 17.83 7.86
N ILE A 87 -0.61 17.69 7.77
CA ILE A 87 0.35 18.54 8.48
C ILE A 87 0.33 19.98 7.95
N GLY A 88 -0.08 20.17 6.68
CA GLY A 88 -0.25 21.49 6.08
C GLY A 88 0.75 21.82 4.98
N TYR A 89 1.44 20.82 4.44
CA TYR A 89 2.31 21.01 3.29
C TYR A 89 1.64 20.60 1.98
N SER A 90 2.06 21.22 0.88
CA SER A 90 1.85 20.67 -0.46
C SER A 90 2.79 19.49 -0.66
N PRO A 91 2.30 18.32 -1.11
CA PRO A 91 3.17 17.18 -1.41
C PRO A 91 4.29 17.51 -2.41
N LYS A 92 4.00 18.35 -3.41
CA LYS A 92 4.99 18.79 -4.41
C LYS A 92 6.10 19.66 -3.79
N GLU A 93 5.74 20.58 -2.91
CA GLU A 93 6.71 21.44 -2.22
C GLU A 93 7.52 20.63 -1.21
N PHE A 94 6.86 19.73 -0.51
CA PHE A 94 7.54 18.82 0.42
C PHE A 94 8.55 17.93 -0.30
N ALA A 95 8.18 17.32 -1.43
CA ALA A 95 9.09 16.53 -2.25
C ALA A 95 10.30 17.36 -2.74
N LYS A 96 10.09 18.60 -3.19
CA LYS A 96 11.19 19.51 -3.55
C LYS A 96 12.12 19.81 -2.38
N LYS A 97 11.56 19.98 -1.17
CA LYS A 97 12.34 20.20 0.05
C LYS A 97 13.24 18.99 0.36
N ILE A 98 12.68 17.77 0.27
CA ILE A 98 13.44 16.53 0.49
C ILE A 98 14.57 16.40 -0.55
N ILE A 99 14.25 16.51 -1.84
CA ILE A 99 15.25 16.46 -2.91
C ILE A 99 16.38 17.46 -2.66
N LYS A 100 16.06 18.69 -2.25
CA LYS A 100 17.05 19.70 -1.93
C LYS A 100 17.92 19.31 -0.75
N SER A 101 17.31 18.75 0.32
CA SER A 101 18.07 18.31 1.51
C SER A 101 19.01 17.13 1.23
N GLU A 102 18.70 16.32 0.22
CA GLU A 102 19.52 15.20 -0.24
C GLU A 102 20.57 15.60 -1.30
N GLY A 103 20.80 16.88 -1.52
CA GLY A 103 21.82 17.41 -2.43
C GLY A 103 21.35 17.66 -3.87
N GLY A 104 20.03 17.61 -4.12
CA GLY A 104 19.42 17.90 -5.42
C GLY A 104 19.09 16.65 -6.24
N ILE A 105 18.55 16.85 -7.44
CA ILE A 105 18.00 15.78 -8.29
C ILE A 105 19.02 14.68 -8.65
N LEU A 106 20.29 15.05 -8.78
CA LEU A 106 21.34 14.09 -9.18
C LEU A 106 21.80 13.19 -8.02
N THR A 107 21.63 13.64 -6.79
CA THR A 107 22.12 12.97 -5.57
C THR A 107 21.01 12.44 -4.70
N ALA A 108 19.78 12.95 -4.85
CA ALA A 108 18.63 12.49 -4.10
C ALA A 108 18.40 10.99 -4.26
N SER A 109 17.94 10.36 -3.19
CA SER A 109 17.60 8.95 -3.18
C SER A 109 16.63 8.62 -4.30
N LYS A 110 17.00 7.66 -5.12
CA LYS A 110 16.13 7.14 -6.15
C LYS A 110 15.05 6.25 -5.52
N LEU A 111 13.91 6.19 -6.18
CA LEU A 111 12.95 5.13 -5.88
C LEU A 111 13.65 3.77 -6.03
N PHE A 112 13.28 2.82 -5.21
CA PHE A 112 13.77 1.45 -5.37
C PHE A 112 13.47 0.93 -6.78
N ASP A 113 14.37 0.13 -7.29
CA ASP A 113 14.20 -0.53 -8.59
C ASP A 113 13.44 -1.84 -8.37
N SER A 114 12.21 -1.91 -8.89
CA SER A 114 11.37 -3.10 -8.78
C SER A 114 11.98 -4.36 -9.41
N GLU A 115 12.99 -4.22 -10.27
CA GLU A 115 13.69 -5.37 -10.84
C GLU A 115 14.75 -5.93 -9.88
N THR A 116 15.29 -5.11 -9.00
CA THR A 116 16.29 -5.50 -8.00
C THR A 116 15.74 -5.69 -6.59
N ASP A 117 14.62 -5.04 -6.28
CA ASP A 117 13.98 -5.08 -4.97
C ASP A 117 12.85 -6.14 -4.94
N LYS A 118 13.16 -7.31 -5.45
CA LYS A 118 12.28 -8.48 -5.41
C LYS A 118 12.75 -9.45 -4.36
N SER A 119 11.83 -9.99 -3.57
CA SER A 119 12.15 -11.18 -2.80
C SER A 119 12.23 -12.39 -3.71
N SER A 120 13.39 -13.01 -3.77
CA SER A 120 13.59 -14.30 -4.46
C SER A 120 12.90 -15.47 -3.77
N ASN A 121 12.38 -15.26 -2.57
CA ASN A 121 11.82 -16.32 -1.71
C ASN A 121 10.31 -16.45 -1.81
N TYR A 122 9.65 -15.64 -2.65
CA TYR A 122 8.22 -15.75 -2.88
C TYR A 122 7.89 -16.61 -4.08
N GLU A 123 6.90 -17.45 -3.92
CA GLU A 123 6.12 -17.92 -5.05
C GLU A 123 5.14 -16.84 -5.48
N ALA A 124 5.22 -16.41 -6.73
CA ALA A 124 4.50 -15.24 -7.24
C ALA A 124 2.97 -15.37 -7.13
N GLU A 125 2.41 -16.57 -7.23
CA GLU A 125 0.97 -16.78 -7.21
C GLU A 125 0.63 -18.00 -6.34
N ARG A 126 0.12 -17.74 -5.14
CA ARG A 126 -0.30 -18.80 -4.19
C ARG A 126 -1.82 -18.89 -4.12
N TYR A 127 -2.47 -19.06 -5.26
CA TYR A 127 -3.92 -19.25 -5.30
C TYR A 127 -4.33 -20.43 -6.16
N LYS A 128 -5.48 -20.96 -5.82
CA LYS A 128 -6.06 -22.09 -6.55
C LYS A 128 -6.74 -21.60 -7.83
N LYS A 129 -6.54 -22.31 -8.94
CA LYS A 129 -7.23 -22.05 -10.21
C LYS A 129 -8.75 -22.05 -10.03
N GLY A 130 -9.45 -21.08 -10.62
CA GLY A 130 -10.89 -20.89 -10.47
C GLY A 130 -11.31 -20.17 -9.19
N SER A 131 -10.38 -19.82 -8.32
CA SER A 131 -10.65 -19.10 -7.05
C SER A 131 -11.07 -17.66 -7.27
N LYS A 132 -11.54 -17.02 -6.20
CA LYS A 132 -11.81 -15.57 -6.19
C LYS A 132 -10.53 -14.75 -6.35
N ALA A 133 -9.40 -15.26 -5.86
CA ALA A 133 -8.09 -14.63 -6.03
C ALA A 133 -7.70 -14.54 -7.52
N GLU A 134 -7.84 -15.61 -8.28
CA GLU A 134 -7.60 -15.59 -9.73
C GLU A 134 -8.47 -14.55 -10.43
N LYS A 135 -9.78 -14.54 -10.14
CA LYS A 135 -10.69 -13.55 -10.73
C LYS A 135 -10.29 -12.11 -10.43
N TYR A 136 -9.85 -11.83 -9.19
CA TYR A 136 -9.42 -10.49 -8.81
C TYR A 136 -8.11 -10.10 -9.51
N THR A 137 -7.14 -10.99 -9.59
CA THR A 137 -5.89 -10.72 -10.32
C THR A 137 -6.14 -10.49 -11.81
N GLU A 138 -7.08 -11.21 -12.43
CA GLU A 138 -7.49 -10.98 -13.81
C GLU A 138 -8.12 -9.59 -14.00
N ILE A 139 -8.94 -9.11 -13.06
CA ILE A 139 -9.49 -7.75 -13.10
C ILE A 139 -8.36 -6.73 -13.11
N LEU A 140 -7.37 -6.86 -12.22
CA LEU A 140 -6.23 -5.96 -12.17
C LEU A 140 -5.39 -6.02 -13.45
N LYS A 141 -5.01 -7.22 -13.92
CA LYS A 141 -4.29 -7.41 -15.18
C LYS A 141 -5.01 -6.74 -16.36
N ASN A 142 -6.34 -6.90 -16.44
CA ASN A 142 -7.16 -6.28 -17.47
C ASN A 142 -7.15 -4.74 -17.39
N ILE A 143 -7.26 -4.16 -16.20
CA ILE A 143 -7.19 -2.71 -16.00
C ILE A 143 -5.84 -2.18 -16.52
N PHE A 144 -4.74 -2.84 -16.16
CA PHE A 144 -3.40 -2.43 -16.62
C PHE A 144 -3.20 -2.65 -18.12
N ASN A 145 -3.89 -3.61 -18.73
CA ASN A 145 -3.91 -3.84 -20.19
C ASN A 145 -4.98 -3.01 -20.94
N ASN A 146 -5.50 -1.93 -20.33
CA ASN A 146 -6.53 -1.06 -20.91
C ASN A 146 -7.89 -1.72 -21.20
N SER A 147 -8.16 -2.87 -20.58
CA SER A 147 -9.47 -3.53 -20.63
C SER A 147 -10.27 -3.20 -19.37
N TYR A 148 -11.08 -2.16 -19.43
CA TYR A 148 -11.80 -1.63 -18.26
C TYR A 148 -13.11 -2.37 -18.01
N LYS A 149 -13.03 -3.64 -17.62
CA LYS A 149 -14.18 -4.46 -17.23
C LYS A 149 -14.36 -4.39 -15.72
N PHE A 150 -15.32 -3.59 -15.26
CA PHE A 150 -15.56 -3.35 -13.83
C PHE A 150 -16.75 -4.14 -13.27
N GLU A 151 -17.32 -5.05 -14.03
CA GLU A 151 -18.45 -5.88 -13.59
C GLU A 151 -18.09 -6.79 -12.42
N GLY A 152 -16.81 -7.09 -12.25
CA GLY A 152 -16.29 -7.85 -11.11
C GLY A 152 -16.34 -7.10 -9.77
N TYR A 153 -16.43 -5.77 -9.79
CA TYR A 153 -16.64 -4.99 -8.57
C TYR A 153 -18.12 -4.96 -8.19
N ASP A 154 -18.41 -4.99 -6.90
CA ASP A 154 -19.75 -4.74 -6.40
C ASP A 154 -20.22 -3.33 -6.78
N ARG A 155 -21.54 -3.14 -6.92
CA ARG A 155 -22.13 -1.83 -7.22
C ARG A 155 -21.90 -0.81 -6.11
N ALA A 156 -21.78 -1.29 -4.87
CA ALA A 156 -21.51 -0.49 -3.68
C ALA A 156 -20.04 -0.56 -3.23
N ALA A 157 -19.14 -1.08 -4.07
CA ALA A 157 -17.72 -1.20 -3.73
C ALA A 157 -17.11 0.16 -3.38
N ASN A 158 -16.25 0.16 -2.37
CA ASN A 158 -15.45 1.30 -1.98
C ASN A 158 -13.98 0.98 -2.21
N ILE A 159 -13.25 1.91 -2.84
CA ILE A 159 -11.79 1.83 -2.97
C ILE A 159 -11.17 3.03 -2.27
N PHE A 160 -10.18 2.74 -1.44
CA PHE A 160 -9.36 3.75 -0.77
C PHE A 160 -8.09 3.98 -1.59
N TRP A 161 -7.92 5.22 -2.03
CA TRP A 161 -6.79 5.66 -2.85
C TRP A 161 -5.78 6.47 -2.03
N PRO A 162 -4.54 6.61 -2.51
CA PRO A 162 -3.59 7.54 -1.90
C PRO A 162 -4.16 8.95 -1.76
N GLY A 163 -3.80 9.61 -0.66
CA GLY A 163 -4.32 10.94 -0.30
C GLY A 163 -5.62 10.91 0.50
N ASN A 164 -5.99 9.78 1.09
CA ASN A 164 -7.28 9.56 1.79
C ASN A 164 -8.51 9.79 0.89
N VAL A 165 -8.37 9.56 -0.40
CA VAL A 165 -9.48 9.66 -1.35
C VAL A 165 -10.24 8.34 -1.38
N ILE A 166 -11.57 8.41 -1.45
CA ILE A 166 -12.44 7.24 -1.56
C ILE A 166 -13.24 7.36 -2.85
N SER A 167 -13.28 6.29 -3.64
CA SER A 167 -14.21 6.13 -4.76
C SER A 167 -15.32 5.17 -4.38
N HIS A 168 -16.53 5.51 -4.75
CA HIS A 168 -17.72 4.72 -4.50
C HIS A 168 -18.32 4.20 -5.81
N GLY A 169 -18.72 2.94 -5.80
CA GLY A 169 -19.36 2.30 -6.93
C GLY A 169 -18.46 2.13 -8.15
N ARG A 170 -18.94 1.38 -9.13
CA ARG A 170 -18.17 1.01 -10.33
C ARG A 170 -17.69 2.19 -11.16
N GLU A 171 -18.53 3.20 -11.36
CA GLU A 171 -18.15 4.35 -12.19
C GLU A 171 -17.09 5.21 -11.51
N GLY A 172 -17.22 5.52 -10.23
CA GLY A 172 -16.20 6.28 -9.51
C GLY A 172 -14.85 5.54 -9.43
N ILE A 173 -14.90 4.20 -9.36
CA ILE A 173 -13.69 3.35 -9.41
C ILE A 173 -13.05 3.41 -10.80
N LYS A 174 -13.85 3.29 -11.85
CA LYS A 174 -13.40 3.36 -13.24
C LYS A 174 -12.76 4.69 -13.59
N GLU A 175 -13.43 5.80 -13.27
CA GLU A 175 -12.91 7.15 -13.48
C GLU A 175 -11.54 7.34 -12.81
N LYS A 176 -11.39 6.83 -11.59
CA LYS A 176 -10.14 6.96 -10.85
C LYS A 176 -9.02 6.13 -11.46
N TRP A 177 -9.28 4.89 -11.89
CA TRP A 177 -8.30 4.08 -12.61
C TRP A 177 -7.86 4.72 -13.93
N ILE A 178 -8.81 5.26 -14.72
CA ILE A 178 -8.50 5.96 -15.95
C ILE A 178 -7.64 7.19 -15.66
N SER A 179 -8.00 7.99 -14.65
CA SER A 179 -7.21 9.15 -14.21
C SER A 179 -5.80 8.77 -13.80
N LEU A 180 -5.63 7.72 -12.98
CA LEU A 180 -4.33 7.25 -12.55
C LEU A 180 -3.46 6.83 -13.75
N LYS A 181 -4.02 6.07 -14.67
CA LYS A 181 -3.30 5.59 -15.86
C LYS A 181 -2.95 6.72 -16.83
N SER A 182 -3.75 7.77 -16.91
CA SER A 182 -3.45 8.93 -17.76
C SER A 182 -2.22 9.72 -17.33
N ILE A 183 -1.82 9.60 -16.05
CA ILE A 183 -0.64 10.27 -15.50
C ILE A 183 0.67 9.56 -15.93
N PHE A 184 0.60 8.26 -16.18
CA PHE A 184 1.77 7.43 -16.49
C PHE A 184 1.65 6.84 -17.89
N SER A 185 2.54 7.21 -18.78
CA SER A 185 2.55 6.73 -20.18
C SER A 185 3.01 5.27 -20.33
N ASN A 186 3.86 4.80 -19.42
CA ASN A 186 4.50 3.48 -19.48
C ASN A 186 4.38 2.76 -18.13
N ILE A 187 3.15 2.34 -17.79
CA ILE A 187 2.93 1.52 -16.59
C ILE A 187 3.27 0.06 -16.92
N LYS A 188 4.20 -0.51 -16.16
CA LYS A 188 4.40 -1.95 -16.07
C LYS A 188 3.77 -2.45 -14.77
N PHE A 189 2.91 -3.43 -14.86
CA PHE A 189 2.27 -4.07 -13.72
C PHE A 189 2.73 -5.52 -13.61
N THR A 190 3.31 -5.87 -12.49
CA THR A 190 3.77 -7.23 -12.18
C THR A 190 3.17 -7.66 -10.86
N ILE A 191 2.59 -8.83 -10.81
CA ILE A 191 2.11 -9.44 -9.56
C ILE A 191 3.27 -10.24 -8.98
N GLU A 192 3.69 -9.89 -7.79
CA GLU A 192 4.80 -10.55 -7.09
C GLU A 192 4.29 -11.57 -6.09
N HIS A 193 3.11 -11.34 -5.53
CA HIS A 193 2.47 -12.25 -4.59
C HIS A 193 0.95 -12.09 -4.59
N VAL A 194 0.25 -13.17 -4.26
CA VAL A 194 -1.20 -13.16 -4.03
C VAL A 194 -1.52 -13.94 -2.76
N GLY A 195 -2.03 -13.25 -1.76
CA GLY A 195 -2.61 -13.86 -0.57
C GLY A 195 -4.11 -14.08 -0.75
N PHE A 196 -4.61 -15.21 -0.28
CA PHE A 196 -6.02 -15.54 -0.37
C PHE A 196 -6.49 -16.24 0.90
N LEU A 197 -7.50 -15.66 1.51
CA LEU A 197 -8.12 -16.20 2.71
C LEU A 197 -9.63 -16.35 2.49
N GLU A 198 -10.14 -17.55 2.66
CA GLU A 198 -11.55 -17.90 2.58
C GLU A 198 -11.95 -18.66 3.84
N GLU A 199 -12.78 -18.05 4.65
CA GLU A 199 -13.26 -18.61 5.90
C GLU A 199 -14.79 -18.77 5.86
N ALA A 200 -15.29 -19.82 6.48
CA ALA A 200 -16.72 -20.08 6.51
C ALA A 200 -17.50 -18.92 7.14
N GLY A 201 -18.51 -18.43 6.44
CA GLY A 201 -19.34 -17.32 6.89
C GLY A 201 -18.75 -15.92 6.67
N GLN A 202 -17.57 -15.82 6.06
CA GLN A 202 -16.95 -14.55 5.69
C GLN A 202 -16.84 -14.38 4.17
N ASN A 203 -16.76 -13.13 3.72
CA ASN A 203 -16.43 -12.86 2.33
C ASN A 203 -14.96 -13.23 2.08
N PRO A 204 -14.65 -13.83 0.92
CA PRO A 204 -13.27 -14.07 0.52
C PRO A 204 -12.46 -12.77 0.50
N ARG A 205 -11.22 -12.85 0.97
CA ARG A 205 -10.28 -11.73 1.04
C ARG A 205 -9.05 -12.05 0.20
N VAL A 206 -8.55 -11.07 -0.52
CA VAL A 206 -7.41 -11.21 -1.43
C VAL A 206 -6.46 -10.05 -1.21
N SER A 207 -5.17 -10.34 -1.05
CA SER A 207 -4.06 -9.38 -1.12
C SER A 207 -3.25 -9.61 -2.39
N VAL A 208 -2.81 -8.53 -3.03
CA VAL A 208 -2.01 -8.55 -4.27
C VAL A 208 -0.93 -7.48 -4.17
#